data_459b331e28afe84382d4a33874e8a72e
#
_entry.id   459b331e28afe84382d4a33874e8a72e
#
_cell.length_a   1.000
_cell.length_b   1.000
_cell.length_c   1.000
_cell.angle_alpha   90.00
_cell.angle_beta   90.00
_cell.angle_gamma   90.00
#
_symmetry.space_group_name_H-M   'P 1'
#
loop_
_entity.id
_entity.type
_entity.pdbx_description
1 polymer ?
#
loop_
_entity_poly.entity_id
_entity_poly.type
_entity_poly.pdbx_seq_one_letter_code
_entity_poly.pdbx_strand_id
1 'polypeptide(L)'
;MCETTANGNPIRLPKQKPAGKNGRCRTDTLRQGQEVLFTSQSQLTASLNAARAIGGFDRKLMQLARVDLLIVDDFGLKPLRTPHDEDFHELIAERYERAATIVTSNLDFDEWADAFPNKMLGAATIDRLRHGAHKIVLDGPSYRAPRPPADTPKTTVANKPKKP
;
A
#
# COMPACT_ATOMS: atom_id res chain seq x y z
N MET A 1 -7.08 -1.90 -1.09
CA MET A 1 -6.88 -1.06 -2.27
C MET A 1 -5.38 -0.92 -2.49
N CYS A 2 -4.87 -1.12 -3.68
CA CYS A 2 -3.45 -1.00 -3.99
C CYS A 2 -3.31 -0.13 -5.23
N GLU A 3 -2.56 0.94 -5.14
CA GLU A 3 -2.42 1.92 -6.21
C GLU A 3 -0.97 2.12 -6.58
N THR A 4 -0.71 2.19 -7.86
CA THR A 4 0.64 2.31 -8.40
C THR A 4 0.72 3.53 -9.30
N THR A 5 1.64 4.43 -9.01
CA THR A 5 2.08 5.45 -9.97
C THR A 5 3.38 4.99 -10.60
N ALA A 6 3.42 4.86 -11.91
CA ALA A 6 4.62 4.47 -12.62
C ALA A 6 4.86 5.38 -13.82
N ASN A 7 6.10 5.84 -13.98
CA ASN A 7 6.58 6.49 -15.18
C ASN A 7 6.54 5.52 -16.36
N GLY A 8 5.45 5.52 -17.12
CA GLY A 8 5.38 5.02 -18.49
C GLY A 8 5.57 3.52 -18.73
N ASN A 9 5.96 2.72 -17.74
CA ASN A 9 6.10 1.27 -17.90
C ASN A 9 5.05 0.54 -17.09
N PRO A 10 4.13 -0.21 -17.73
CA PRO A 10 3.14 -1.01 -17.00
C PRO A 10 3.85 -2.10 -16.22
N ILE A 11 3.73 -2.07 -14.88
CA ILE A 11 4.09 -3.23 -14.05
C ILE A 11 3.11 -4.34 -14.40
N ARG A 12 3.54 -5.33 -15.19
CA ARG A 12 2.77 -6.54 -15.44
C ARG A 12 2.69 -7.34 -14.16
N LEU A 13 1.55 -7.29 -13.50
CA LEU A 13 1.24 -8.19 -12.40
C LEU A 13 1.06 -9.62 -12.96
N PRO A 14 1.89 -10.60 -12.58
CA PRO A 14 1.67 -11.97 -12.99
C PRO A 14 0.39 -12.52 -12.36
N LYS A 15 -0.45 -13.17 -13.18
CA LYS A 15 -1.64 -13.91 -12.73
C LYS A 15 -1.18 -15.11 -11.90
N GLN A 16 -1.06 -14.98 -10.57
CA GLN A 16 -0.94 -16.16 -9.68
C GLN A 16 -1.23 -15.89 -8.20
N LYS A 17 -1.61 -17.01 -7.53
CA LYS A 17 -2.13 -17.23 -6.17
C LYS A 17 -1.63 -16.34 -5.03
N PRO A 18 -2.46 -16.10 -4.00
CA PRO A 18 -2.26 -15.06 -2.99
C PRO A 18 -1.27 -15.49 -1.90
N ALA A 19 -0.06 -15.06 -2.05
CA ALA A 19 0.80 -14.76 -0.91
C ALA A 19 0.80 -13.24 -0.78
N GLY A 20 0.80 -12.70 0.42
CA GLY A 20 0.57 -11.29 0.75
C GLY A 20 1.02 -10.29 -0.32
N LYS A 21 0.08 -9.48 -0.75
CA LYS A 21 0.05 -8.72 -2.01
C LYS A 21 1.30 -7.85 -2.26
N ASN A 22 1.89 -7.30 -1.22
CA ASN A 22 3.10 -6.47 -1.27
C ASN A 22 4.39 -7.29 -1.43
N GLY A 23 4.37 -8.56 -1.00
CA GLY A 23 5.55 -9.42 -1.06
C GLY A 23 5.98 -9.81 -2.48
N ARG A 24 5.04 -9.97 -3.42
CA ARG A 24 5.36 -10.36 -4.79
C ARG A 24 5.93 -9.22 -5.61
N CYS A 25 5.30 -8.07 -5.59
CA CYS A 25 5.80 -6.90 -6.30
C CYS A 25 7.21 -6.57 -5.84
N ARG A 26 7.44 -6.59 -4.52
CA ARG A 26 8.77 -6.44 -3.94
C ARG A 26 9.77 -7.50 -4.45
N THR A 27 9.36 -8.76 -4.48
CA THR A 27 10.25 -9.86 -4.88
C THR A 27 10.63 -9.82 -6.35
N ASP A 28 9.69 -9.50 -7.24
CA ASP A 28 9.95 -9.47 -8.68
C ASP A 28 10.82 -8.27 -9.05
N THR A 29 10.63 -7.12 -8.43
CA THR A 29 11.46 -5.93 -8.61
C THR A 29 12.88 -6.14 -8.08
N LEU A 30 13.04 -6.78 -6.92
CA LEU A 30 14.34 -7.16 -6.38
C LEU A 30 15.09 -8.15 -7.29
N ARG A 31 14.40 -9.07 -7.94
CA ARG A 31 15.02 -9.99 -8.91
C ARG A 31 15.56 -9.30 -10.16
N GLN A 32 15.04 -8.12 -10.46
CA GLN A 32 15.51 -7.27 -11.56
C GLN A 32 16.69 -6.37 -11.13
N GLY A 33 17.18 -6.50 -9.90
CA GLY A 33 18.28 -5.69 -9.35
C GLY A 33 17.89 -4.26 -8.98
N GLN A 34 16.58 -3.96 -8.89
CA GLN A 34 16.07 -2.64 -8.52
C GLN A 34 16.02 -2.49 -6.99
N GLU A 35 16.23 -1.28 -6.51
CA GLU A 35 16.12 -0.95 -5.10
C GLU A 35 14.66 -0.78 -4.69
N VAL A 36 14.21 -1.61 -3.74
CA VAL A 36 12.83 -1.60 -3.25
C VAL A 36 12.80 -1.30 -1.77
N LEU A 37 12.07 -0.28 -1.38
CA LEU A 37 11.78 0.03 0.01
C LEU A 37 10.31 -0.21 0.34
N PHE A 38 10.06 -1.06 1.33
CA PHE A 38 8.75 -1.28 1.92
C PHE A 38 8.70 -0.64 3.31
N THR A 39 7.70 0.19 3.55
CA THR A 39 7.51 0.86 4.84
C THR A 39 6.02 1.15 5.06
N SER A 40 5.58 1.23 6.31
CA SER A 40 4.25 1.78 6.60
C SER A 40 4.31 3.32 6.67
N GLN A 41 3.16 3.99 6.48
CA GLN A 41 3.07 5.44 6.66
C GLN A 41 3.66 5.88 8.01
N SER A 42 3.33 5.16 9.10
CA SER A 42 3.81 5.49 10.44
C SER A 42 5.32 5.34 10.60
N GLN A 43 5.93 4.31 9.99
CA GLN A 43 7.38 4.11 10.01
C GLN A 43 8.09 5.15 9.15
N LEU A 44 7.53 5.49 8.00
CA LEU A 44 8.06 6.51 7.10
C LEU A 44 8.15 7.85 7.82
N THR A 45 7.04 8.33 8.40
CA THR A 45 6.99 9.61 9.13
C THR A 45 7.91 9.60 10.34
N ALA A 46 7.95 8.51 11.10
CA ALA A 46 8.88 8.37 12.23
C ALA A 46 10.35 8.45 11.80
N SER A 47 10.71 7.84 10.67
CA SER A 47 12.09 7.86 10.15
C SER A 47 12.52 9.27 9.69
N LEU A 48 11.61 10.03 9.05
CA LEU A 48 11.86 11.42 8.65
C LEU A 48 11.98 12.32 9.86
N ASN A 49 11.12 12.16 10.86
CA ASN A 49 11.20 12.92 12.11
C ASN A 49 12.50 12.64 12.88
N ALA A 50 12.93 11.39 12.98
CA ALA A 50 14.21 11.03 13.59
C ALA A 50 15.39 11.65 12.84
N ALA A 51 15.36 11.65 11.51
CA ALA A 51 16.38 12.29 10.68
C ALA A 51 16.40 13.82 10.89
N ARG A 52 15.24 14.46 11.05
CA ARG A 52 15.12 15.90 11.34
C ARG A 52 15.79 16.25 12.67
N ALA A 53 15.58 15.42 13.71
CA ALA A 53 16.16 15.65 15.03
C ALA A 53 17.70 15.66 15.03
N ILE A 54 18.34 14.99 14.07
CA ILE A 54 19.81 14.94 13.94
C ILE A 54 20.35 15.79 12.78
N GLY A 55 19.52 16.66 12.19
CA GLY A 55 19.90 17.53 11.07
C GLY A 55 20.14 16.79 9.75
N GLY A 56 19.62 15.57 9.60
CA GLY A 56 19.79 14.72 8.40
C GLY A 56 18.54 14.57 7.54
N PHE A 57 17.55 15.46 7.68
CA PHE A 57 16.25 15.36 7.01
C PHE A 57 16.40 15.29 5.48
N ASP A 58 17.06 16.27 4.87
CA ASP A 58 17.20 16.37 3.41
C ASP A 58 17.88 15.14 2.81
N ARG A 59 18.93 14.66 3.49
CA ARG A 59 19.62 13.44 3.07
C ARG A 59 18.70 12.22 3.14
N LYS A 60 17.88 12.12 4.18
CA LYS A 60 16.91 11.03 4.34
C LYS A 60 15.80 11.10 3.31
N LEU A 61 15.26 12.29 3.07
CA LEU A 61 14.25 12.53 2.06
C LEU A 61 14.75 12.14 0.67
N MET A 62 15.94 12.61 0.29
CA MET A 62 16.55 12.29 -1.00
C MET A 62 16.89 10.78 -1.13
N GLN A 63 17.26 10.11 -0.04
CA GLN A 63 17.43 8.66 -0.05
C GLN A 63 16.11 7.96 -0.38
N LEU A 64 15.01 8.35 0.25
CA LEU A 64 13.68 7.81 0.00
C LEU A 64 13.16 8.16 -1.41
N ALA A 65 13.51 9.34 -1.90
CA ALA A 65 13.11 9.78 -3.23
C ALA A 65 13.79 9.01 -4.38
N ARG A 66 15.01 8.50 -4.14
CA ARG A 66 15.83 7.84 -5.18
C ARG A 66 15.59 6.35 -5.33
N VAL A 67 14.97 5.66 -4.37
CA VAL A 67 14.68 4.23 -4.50
C VAL A 67 13.79 3.97 -5.72
N ASP A 68 14.06 2.94 -6.49
CA ASP A 68 13.32 2.64 -7.71
C ASP A 68 11.83 2.38 -7.43
N LEU A 69 11.54 1.65 -6.35
CA LEU A 69 10.18 1.37 -5.91
C LEU A 69 10.01 1.64 -4.42
N LEU A 70 9.16 2.60 -4.08
CA LEU A 70 8.69 2.85 -2.72
C LEU A 70 7.31 2.23 -2.53
N ILE A 71 7.15 1.40 -1.50
CA ILE A 71 5.87 0.83 -1.11
C ILE A 71 5.49 1.41 0.25
N VAL A 72 4.43 2.23 0.27
CA VAL A 72 3.87 2.82 1.50
C VAL A 72 2.61 2.02 1.87
N ASP A 73 2.68 1.29 2.97
CA ASP A 73 1.60 0.46 3.46
C ASP A 73 0.75 1.18 4.51
N ASP A 74 -0.52 0.78 4.62
CA ASP A 74 -1.46 1.32 5.62
C ASP A 74 -1.64 2.85 5.56
N PHE A 75 -1.65 3.44 4.35
CA PHE A 75 -1.86 4.87 4.19
C PHE A 75 -3.26 5.30 4.66
N GLY A 76 -3.32 6.39 5.41
CA GLY A 76 -4.55 6.95 5.94
C GLY A 76 -5.11 6.22 7.17
N LEU A 77 -4.52 5.10 7.60
CA LEU A 77 -4.95 4.40 8.83
C LEU A 77 -4.82 5.30 10.07
N LYS A 78 -3.86 6.22 10.05
CA LYS A 78 -3.72 7.29 11.03
C LYS A 78 -3.60 8.61 10.29
N PRO A 79 -4.36 9.65 10.68
CA PRO A 79 -4.20 10.97 10.12
C PRO A 79 -2.77 11.47 10.28
N LEU A 80 -2.25 12.13 9.25
CA LEU A 80 -0.99 12.83 9.30
C LEU A 80 -1.12 14.04 10.25
N ARG A 81 0.00 14.48 10.80
CA ARG A 81 0.08 15.68 11.62
C ARG A 81 1.21 16.53 11.08
N THR A 82 1.10 17.85 11.21
CA THR A 82 2.19 18.76 10.87
C THR A 82 3.42 18.49 11.76
N PRO A 83 4.63 18.36 11.20
CA PRO A 83 5.02 18.60 9.79
C PRO A 83 4.99 17.35 8.88
N HIS A 84 4.45 16.21 9.30
CA HIS A 84 4.51 14.95 8.55
C HIS A 84 3.70 14.97 7.26
N ASP A 85 2.65 15.79 7.18
CA ASP A 85 1.89 16.01 5.96
C ASP A 85 2.72 16.76 4.91
N GLU A 86 3.50 17.75 5.34
CA GLU A 86 4.45 18.48 4.50
C GLU A 86 5.56 17.56 4.01
N ASP A 87 6.15 16.78 4.92
CA ASP A 87 7.22 15.82 4.62
C ASP A 87 6.76 14.77 3.59
N PHE A 88 5.53 14.26 3.77
CA PHE A 88 4.97 13.29 2.85
C PHE A 88 4.69 13.91 1.48
N HIS A 89 4.14 15.12 1.45
CA HIS A 89 3.94 15.86 0.22
C HIS A 89 5.25 16.08 -0.55
N GLU A 90 6.31 16.53 0.15
CA GLU A 90 7.61 16.77 -0.45
C GLU A 90 8.21 15.48 -1.03
N LEU A 91 8.11 14.37 -0.30
CA LEU A 91 8.55 13.06 -0.79
C LEU A 91 7.81 12.65 -2.07
N ILE A 92 6.49 12.81 -2.11
CA ILE A 92 5.70 12.47 -3.29
C ILE A 92 6.02 13.42 -4.46
N ALA A 93 6.23 14.71 -4.19
CA ALA A 93 6.62 15.68 -5.21
C ALA A 93 7.97 15.33 -5.84
N GLU A 94 8.97 14.92 -5.03
CA GLU A 94 10.28 14.51 -5.53
C GLU A 94 10.23 13.20 -6.33
N ARG A 95 9.30 12.32 -6.02
CA ARG A 95 9.13 11.04 -6.73
C ARG A 95 8.22 11.13 -7.96
N TYR A 96 7.41 12.19 -8.04
CA TYR A 96 6.45 12.37 -9.11
C TYR A 96 7.13 12.31 -10.49
N GLU A 97 6.63 11.44 -11.38
CA GLU A 97 7.17 11.18 -12.71
C GLU A 97 8.64 10.69 -12.78
N ARG A 98 9.27 10.37 -11.66
CA ARG A 98 10.68 9.93 -11.60
C ARG A 98 10.85 8.51 -11.13
N ALA A 99 10.07 8.08 -10.15
CA ALA A 99 10.22 6.77 -9.54
C ALA A 99 8.87 6.15 -9.17
N ALA A 100 8.80 4.83 -9.19
CA ALA A 100 7.58 4.10 -8.93
C ALA A 100 7.18 4.17 -7.44
N THR A 101 5.90 4.44 -7.17
CA THR A 101 5.35 4.44 -5.81
C THR A 101 4.10 3.57 -5.77
N ILE A 102 4.03 2.68 -4.80
CA ILE A 102 2.83 1.90 -4.48
C ILE A 102 2.32 2.39 -3.14
N VAL A 103 1.05 2.72 -3.07
CA VAL A 103 0.38 3.05 -1.81
C VAL A 103 -0.74 2.04 -1.59
N THR A 104 -0.78 1.45 -0.40
CA THR A 104 -1.89 0.60 0.01
C THR A 104 -2.72 1.31 1.07
N SER A 105 -4.02 1.19 0.98
CA SER A 105 -4.95 1.82 1.92
C SER A 105 -6.22 1.00 2.07
N ASN A 106 -6.86 1.11 3.22
CA ASN A 106 -8.20 0.62 3.45
C ASN A 106 -9.27 1.69 3.16
N LEU A 107 -8.84 2.92 2.85
CA LEU A 107 -9.70 4.05 2.50
C LEU A 107 -9.88 4.14 0.99
N ASP A 108 -11.00 4.68 0.57
CA ASP A 108 -11.16 5.11 -0.81
C ASP A 108 -10.38 6.40 -1.09
N PHE A 109 -10.08 6.67 -2.35
CA PHE A 109 -9.32 7.85 -2.76
C PHE A 109 -9.91 9.17 -2.27
N ASP A 110 -11.23 9.26 -2.27
CA ASP A 110 -11.93 10.48 -1.86
C ASP A 110 -11.76 10.75 -0.36
N GLU A 111 -11.53 9.69 0.42
CA GLU A 111 -11.25 9.76 1.86
C GLU A 111 -9.79 10.09 2.18
N TRP A 112 -8.88 9.94 1.21
CA TRP A 112 -7.45 10.20 1.42
C TRP A 112 -7.15 11.65 1.81
N ALA A 113 -7.95 12.60 1.31
CA ALA A 113 -7.81 14.02 1.69
C ALA A 113 -8.02 14.24 3.19
N ASP A 114 -8.78 13.37 3.85
CA ASP A 114 -9.05 13.48 5.30
C ASP A 114 -7.85 13.05 6.16
N ALA A 115 -6.91 12.32 5.57
CA ALA A 115 -5.66 12.00 6.25
C ALA A 115 -4.73 13.21 6.45
N PHE A 116 -4.98 14.31 5.72
CA PHE A 116 -4.16 15.54 5.81
C PHE A 116 -4.83 16.60 6.63
N PRO A 117 -4.12 17.24 7.60
CA PRO A 117 -4.64 18.40 8.31
C PRO A 117 -4.79 19.61 7.38
N ASN A 118 -3.84 19.82 6.45
CA ASN A 118 -3.94 20.83 5.40
C ASN A 118 -4.60 20.24 4.15
N LYS A 119 -5.87 20.60 3.91
CA LYS A 119 -6.66 20.08 2.79
C LYS A 119 -6.11 20.44 1.41
N MET A 120 -5.52 21.62 1.25
CA MET A 120 -4.90 22.02 -0.02
C MET A 120 -3.67 21.18 -0.33
N LEU A 121 -2.84 20.95 0.69
CA LEU A 121 -1.65 20.10 0.58
C LEU A 121 -2.03 18.67 0.28
N GLY A 122 -3.07 18.16 0.96
CA GLY A 122 -3.65 16.84 0.71
C GLY A 122 -4.13 16.68 -0.72
N ALA A 123 -4.93 17.63 -1.21
CA ALA A 123 -5.42 17.61 -2.58
C ALA A 123 -4.29 17.59 -3.61
N ALA A 124 -3.27 18.44 -3.44
CA ALA A 124 -2.10 18.48 -4.33
C ALA A 124 -1.27 17.18 -4.29
N THR A 125 -1.17 16.53 -3.12
CA THR A 125 -0.45 15.27 -2.97
C THR A 125 -1.20 14.13 -3.65
N ILE A 126 -2.52 14.07 -3.43
CA ILE A 126 -3.39 13.04 -4.00
C ILE A 126 -3.46 13.17 -5.51
N ASP A 127 -3.53 14.40 -6.03
CA ASP A 127 -3.52 14.65 -7.48
C ASP A 127 -2.27 14.05 -8.14
N ARG A 128 -1.08 14.26 -7.55
CA ARG A 128 0.15 13.64 -8.03
C ARG A 128 0.14 12.12 -7.94
N LEU A 129 -0.40 11.56 -6.86
CA LEU A 129 -0.52 10.12 -6.71
C LEU A 129 -1.51 9.49 -7.68
N ARG A 130 -2.57 10.23 -8.06
CA ARG A 130 -3.59 9.77 -9.02
C ARG A 130 -3.15 9.90 -10.46
N HIS A 131 -2.31 10.87 -10.76
CA HIS A 131 -1.86 11.12 -12.13
C HIS A 131 -1.07 9.91 -12.66
N GLY A 132 -1.61 9.26 -13.68
CA GLY A 132 -1.02 8.04 -14.25
C GLY A 132 -1.09 6.79 -13.36
N ALA A 133 -1.87 6.80 -12.27
CA ALA A 133 -1.97 5.68 -11.35
C ALA A 133 -2.86 4.55 -11.87
N HIS A 134 -2.47 3.31 -11.52
CA HIS A 134 -3.31 2.14 -11.69
C HIS A 134 -4.02 1.81 -10.37
N LYS A 135 -5.32 2.11 -10.28
CA LYS A 135 -6.14 1.76 -9.12
C LYS A 135 -6.51 0.27 -9.17
N ILE A 136 -6.17 -0.48 -8.12
CA ILE A 136 -6.53 -1.88 -7.95
C ILE A 136 -7.40 -2.01 -6.70
N VAL A 137 -8.68 -2.29 -6.90
CA VAL A 137 -9.60 -2.61 -5.81
C VAL A 137 -9.56 -4.11 -5.54
N LEU A 138 -9.44 -4.47 -4.28
CA LEU A 138 -9.33 -5.85 -3.85
C LEU A 138 -10.53 -6.19 -2.98
N ASP A 139 -11.54 -6.77 -3.60
CA ASP A 139 -12.72 -7.28 -2.92
C ASP A 139 -12.54 -8.77 -2.61
N GLY A 140 -13.06 -9.21 -1.47
CA GLY A 140 -13.03 -10.61 -1.10
C GLY A 140 -12.87 -10.84 0.41
N PRO A 141 -13.12 -12.06 0.88
CA PRO A 141 -12.96 -12.41 2.28
C PRO A 141 -11.50 -12.27 2.71
N SER A 142 -11.30 -11.77 3.93
CA SER A 142 -9.96 -11.62 4.49
C SER A 142 -9.27 -12.99 4.62
N TYR A 143 -8.04 -13.09 4.13
CA TYR A 143 -7.19 -14.26 4.34
C TYR A 143 -6.82 -14.49 5.82
N ARG A 144 -6.96 -13.46 6.66
CA ARG A 144 -6.72 -13.51 8.10
C ARG A 144 -7.95 -14.02 8.87
N ALA A 145 -9.13 -14.09 8.23
CA ALA A 145 -10.30 -14.70 8.83
C ALA A 145 -10.04 -16.20 9.08
N PRO A 146 -10.47 -16.77 10.23
CA PRO A 146 -10.40 -18.22 10.45
C PRO A 146 -11.10 -18.91 9.27
N ARG A 147 -10.41 -19.84 8.61
CA ARG A 147 -11.05 -20.66 7.58
C ARG A 147 -12.16 -21.45 8.26
N PRO A 148 -13.43 -21.39 7.79
CA PRO A 148 -14.45 -22.28 8.33
C PRO A 148 -13.92 -23.73 8.23
N PRO A 149 -14.16 -24.56 9.26
CA PRO A 149 -13.74 -25.95 9.21
C PRO A 149 -14.25 -26.57 7.90
N ALA A 150 -13.37 -27.25 7.18
CA ALA A 150 -13.73 -27.96 5.96
C ALA A 150 -14.93 -28.85 6.29
N ASP A 151 -15.99 -28.74 5.47
CA ASP A 151 -17.24 -29.46 5.66
C ASP A 151 -16.98 -30.90 6.10
N THR A 152 -17.37 -31.22 7.30
CA THR A 152 -17.48 -32.61 7.72
C THR A 152 -18.51 -33.25 6.82
N PRO A 153 -18.21 -34.38 6.14
CA PRO A 153 -19.16 -35.02 5.25
C PRO A 153 -20.45 -35.31 6.04
N LYS A 154 -21.58 -34.77 5.60
CA LYS A 154 -22.90 -35.06 6.16
C LYS A 154 -23.11 -36.56 6.08
N THR A 155 -22.96 -37.24 7.21
CA THR A 155 -23.37 -38.62 7.35
C THR A 155 -24.89 -38.65 7.17
N THR A 156 -25.32 -39.07 5.99
CA THR A 156 -26.73 -39.36 5.68
C THR A 156 -27.13 -40.56 6.51
N VAL A 157 -27.79 -40.31 7.63
CA VAL A 157 -28.46 -41.38 8.35
C VAL A 157 -29.62 -41.84 7.51
N ALA A 158 -29.43 -42.98 6.88
CA ALA A 158 -30.48 -43.67 6.12
C ALA A 158 -31.57 -44.12 7.09
N ASN A 159 -32.73 -43.51 6.97
CA ASN A 159 -33.95 -43.84 7.70
C ASN A 159 -34.48 -45.17 7.15
N LYS A 160 -34.35 -46.27 7.91
CA LYS A 160 -34.94 -47.55 7.56
C LYS A 160 -36.47 -47.48 7.72
N PRO A 161 -37.26 -47.88 6.70
CA PRO A 161 -38.70 -47.96 6.86
C PRO A 161 -39.07 -49.15 7.76
N LYS A 162 -39.90 -48.88 8.79
CA LYS A 162 -40.62 -49.95 9.52
C LYS A 162 -41.65 -50.55 8.58
N LYS A 163 -41.60 -51.88 8.46
CA LYS A 163 -42.62 -52.71 7.83
C LYS A 163 -43.64 -53.18 8.89
N PRO A 164 -44.89 -53.40 8.48
CA PRO A 164 -46.06 -53.58 9.37
C PRO A 164 -46.07 -54.84 10.18
#